data_50decc4cb80de0d88cedb208f4fa3cfd
#
_entry.id   50decc4cb80de0d88cedb208f4fa3cfd
#
_cell.length_a   1.000
_cell.length_b   1.000
_cell.length_c   1.000
_cell.angle_alpha   90.00
_cell.angle_beta   90.00
_cell.angle_gamma   90.00
#
_symmetry.space_group_name_H-M   'P 1'
#
loop_
_entity.id
_entity.type
_entity.pdbx_description
1 polymer ?
#
loop_
_entity_poly.entity_id
_entity_poly.type
_entity_poly.pdbx_seq_one_letter_code
_entity_poly.pdbx_strand_id
1 'polypeptide(L)'
;MKKKWIVIPSLLVLTVTGAIASPPPTVELNRATQLEVVDTLVAKLNAYYVFPDKAKQVEAVLRQRQREGKYDGITDGKQLAKQLSDDIDGVVHDKHMLVDVSARPVPPDDAMPPPPQTRAEWEKQVPPAVLERVRASNLGVEKVAHLSPNIGYLQISSFGPVFLVSEKFAAAMNELADTDGLIIDLRNNGGGGGDSVALLISYFVDERTRLNDTWERATDITTQYWTQDKLDGKRYGGKKPVLILAGSNTKSAAEAFVYTMQALKRATVIGERTWGGAHAARPYRLGDHFFAVIPSRRTISPITHTNWEGVGVIPDIAATPDNALAVAKDLLQRRLQGTAPLVAAGH
;
A
#
# COMPACT_ATOMS: atom_id res chain seq x y z
N MET A 1 24.27 -11.45 21.83
CA MET A 1 24.30 -10.75 20.55
C MET A 1 22.90 -10.16 20.33
N LYS A 2 22.74 -8.84 20.47
CA LYS A 2 21.44 -8.16 20.29
C LYS A 2 21.16 -8.05 18.79
N LYS A 3 20.19 -8.81 18.25
CA LYS A 3 19.70 -8.66 16.88
C LYS A 3 19.07 -7.27 16.76
N LYS A 4 19.73 -6.38 16.03
CA LYS A 4 19.16 -5.08 15.63
C LYS A 4 18.06 -5.38 14.61
N TRP A 5 16.84 -5.07 14.97
CA TRP A 5 15.69 -5.09 14.06
C TRP A 5 15.84 -3.89 13.12
N ILE A 6 16.02 -4.16 11.84
CA ILE A 6 15.99 -3.11 10.81
C ILE A 6 14.53 -2.99 10.39
N VAL A 7 13.83 -2.02 10.99
CA VAL A 7 12.51 -1.60 10.53
C VAL A 7 12.74 -0.64 9.36
N ILE A 8 12.39 -1.06 8.15
CA ILE A 8 12.41 -0.20 6.96
C ILE A 8 10.97 0.25 6.71
N PRO A 9 10.61 1.53 7.00
CA PRO A 9 9.27 2.01 6.71
C PRO A 9 9.02 2.12 5.21
N SER A 10 7.85 1.71 4.79
CA SER A 10 7.34 1.87 3.44
C SER A 10 7.06 3.35 3.16
N LEU A 11 7.70 3.90 2.15
CA LEU A 11 7.45 5.27 1.70
C LEU A 11 6.05 5.34 1.06
N LEU A 12 5.20 6.20 1.58
CA LEU A 12 3.85 6.45 1.10
C LEU A 12 3.92 7.11 -0.28
N VAL A 13 3.60 6.39 -1.35
CA VAL A 13 3.39 6.97 -2.67
C VAL A 13 1.99 7.58 -2.69
N LEU A 14 1.90 8.87 -2.32
CA LEU A 14 0.67 9.65 -2.43
C LEU A 14 0.51 10.15 -3.88
N THR A 15 -0.45 9.59 -4.60
CA THR A 15 -0.91 10.17 -5.87
C THR A 15 -1.49 11.57 -5.63
N VAL A 16 -0.84 12.57 -6.19
CA VAL A 16 -1.25 13.97 -6.11
C VAL A 16 -2.27 14.26 -7.21
N THR A 17 -3.55 14.30 -6.88
CA THR A 17 -4.56 14.92 -7.75
C THR A 17 -5.15 16.15 -7.05
N GLY A 18 -4.99 17.31 -7.70
CA GLY A 18 -5.80 18.51 -7.44
C GLY A 18 -5.15 19.61 -6.61
N ALA A 19 -4.31 20.44 -7.24
CA ALA A 19 -4.22 21.87 -7.04
C ALA A 19 -3.77 22.47 -8.38
N ILE A 20 -4.33 23.62 -8.78
CA ILE A 20 -3.84 24.41 -9.91
C ILE A 20 -2.49 24.99 -9.46
N ALA A 21 -1.46 24.16 -9.56
CA ALA A 21 -0.07 24.58 -9.44
C ALA A 21 0.39 24.96 -10.86
N SER A 22 1.25 25.98 -10.96
CA SER A 22 2.00 26.26 -12.18
C SER A 22 2.48 24.97 -12.81
N PRO A 23 2.46 24.82 -14.14
CA PRO A 23 2.94 23.60 -14.76
C PRO A 23 4.34 23.30 -14.20
N PRO A 24 4.60 22.08 -13.76
CA PRO A 24 5.91 21.73 -13.25
C PRO A 24 6.95 22.06 -14.33
N PRO A 25 8.14 22.53 -13.95
CA PRO A 25 9.18 22.90 -14.91
C PRO A 25 9.41 21.71 -15.86
N THR A 26 9.38 21.98 -17.13
CA THR A 26 9.74 21.00 -18.18
C THR A 26 11.21 20.67 -18.00
N VAL A 27 11.52 19.42 -17.73
CA VAL A 27 12.91 18.93 -17.75
C VAL A 27 13.26 18.71 -19.21
N GLU A 28 14.05 19.66 -19.76
CA GLU A 28 14.55 19.52 -21.13
C GLU A 28 15.57 18.39 -21.21
N LEU A 29 15.42 17.54 -22.21
CA LEU A 29 16.27 16.39 -22.42
C LEU A 29 17.24 16.61 -23.58
N ASN A 30 18.48 16.23 -23.33
CA ASN A 30 19.43 15.95 -24.39
C ASN A 30 19.67 14.43 -24.52
N ARG A 31 20.32 14.03 -25.59
CA ARG A 31 20.60 12.60 -25.85
C ARG A 31 21.43 11.94 -24.75
N ALA A 32 22.38 12.66 -24.15
CA ALA A 32 23.21 12.10 -23.08
C ALA A 32 22.36 11.75 -21.85
N THR A 33 21.47 12.66 -21.45
CA THR A 33 20.52 12.41 -20.33
C THR A 33 19.58 11.26 -20.62
N GLN A 34 19.06 11.14 -21.86
CA GLN A 34 18.21 9.99 -22.25
C GLN A 34 18.95 8.67 -22.10
N LEU A 35 20.20 8.59 -22.58
CA LEU A 35 21.04 7.40 -22.46
C LEU A 35 21.29 7.05 -20.99
N GLU A 36 21.68 8.03 -20.18
CA GLU A 36 21.92 7.86 -18.74
C GLU A 36 20.68 7.31 -18.02
N VAL A 37 19.51 7.88 -18.27
CA VAL A 37 18.24 7.46 -17.65
C VAL A 37 17.92 6.02 -18.00
N VAL A 38 18.01 5.62 -19.29
CA VAL A 38 17.74 4.26 -19.73
C VAL A 38 18.76 3.27 -19.16
N ASP A 39 20.04 3.60 -19.20
CA ASP A 39 21.11 2.74 -18.69
C ASP A 39 20.99 2.52 -17.19
N THR A 40 20.73 3.59 -16.44
CA THR A 40 20.53 3.52 -15.00
C THR A 40 19.26 2.75 -14.64
N LEU A 41 18.16 2.97 -15.37
CA LEU A 41 16.91 2.23 -15.19
C LEU A 41 17.13 0.73 -15.35
N VAL A 42 17.80 0.31 -16.42
CA VAL A 42 18.13 -1.10 -16.68
C VAL A 42 18.98 -1.67 -15.53
N ALA A 43 19.99 -0.94 -15.09
CA ALA A 43 20.85 -1.36 -13.97
C ALA A 43 20.03 -1.54 -12.68
N LYS A 44 19.15 -0.58 -12.36
CA LYS A 44 18.30 -0.63 -11.15
C LYS A 44 17.28 -1.77 -11.22
N LEU A 45 16.63 -1.98 -12.36
CA LEU A 45 15.71 -3.11 -12.55
C LEU A 45 16.41 -4.45 -12.33
N ASN A 46 17.56 -4.65 -12.93
CA ASN A 46 18.34 -5.88 -12.76
C ASN A 46 18.81 -6.11 -11.32
N ALA A 47 19.12 -5.05 -10.58
CA ALA A 47 19.58 -5.14 -9.21
C ALA A 47 18.44 -5.36 -8.20
N TYR A 48 17.28 -4.75 -8.42
CA TYR A 48 16.28 -4.58 -7.36
C TYR A 48 14.90 -5.17 -7.66
N TYR A 49 14.48 -5.29 -8.93
CA TYR A 49 13.12 -5.79 -9.23
C TYR A 49 12.93 -7.22 -8.73
N VAL A 50 11.81 -7.50 -8.05
CA VAL A 50 11.53 -8.79 -7.38
C VAL A 50 11.58 -10.03 -8.28
N PHE A 51 11.46 -9.86 -9.61
CA PHE A 51 11.54 -10.95 -10.59
C PHE A 51 12.72 -10.74 -11.54
N PRO A 52 13.89 -11.38 -11.28
CA PRO A 52 15.10 -11.23 -12.11
C PRO A 52 14.86 -11.51 -13.59
N ASP A 53 14.14 -12.58 -13.90
CA ASP A 53 13.88 -12.98 -15.28
C ASP A 53 13.01 -11.95 -16.02
N LYS A 54 12.06 -11.35 -15.31
CA LYS A 54 11.26 -10.26 -15.86
C LYS A 54 12.08 -8.98 -16.05
N ALA A 55 13.00 -8.67 -15.13
CA ALA A 55 13.93 -7.56 -15.29
C ALA A 55 14.76 -7.72 -16.59
N LYS A 56 15.22 -8.93 -16.90
CA LYS A 56 15.94 -9.22 -18.15
C LYS A 56 15.07 -9.07 -19.40
N GLN A 57 13.80 -9.44 -19.33
CA GLN A 57 12.85 -9.22 -20.42
C GLN A 57 12.62 -7.72 -20.65
N VAL A 58 12.44 -6.93 -19.59
CA VAL A 58 12.33 -5.47 -19.67
C VAL A 58 13.59 -4.86 -20.27
N GLU A 59 14.79 -5.27 -19.79
CA GLU A 59 16.07 -4.82 -20.36
C GLU A 59 16.11 -5.04 -21.88
N ALA A 60 15.75 -6.23 -22.35
CA ALA A 60 15.75 -6.55 -23.78
C ALA A 60 14.85 -5.61 -24.59
N VAL A 61 13.65 -5.31 -24.08
CA VAL A 61 12.69 -4.37 -24.70
C VAL A 61 13.25 -2.95 -24.71
N LEU A 62 13.73 -2.43 -23.58
CA LEU A 62 14.27 -1.07 -23.49
C LEU A 62 15.49 -0.89 -24.41
N ARG A 63 16.39 -1.88 -24.45
CA ARG A 63 17.56 -1.85 -25.34
C ARG A 63 17.18 -1.93 -26.83
N GLN A 64 16.16 -2.70 -27.17
CA GLN A 64 15.64 -2.75 -28.53
C GLN A 64 15.05 -1.40 -28.93
N ARG A 65 14.17 -0.80 -28.11
CA ARG A 65 13.59 0.52 -28.33
C ARG A 65 14.66 1.61 -28.51
N GLN A 66 15.72 1.55 -27.70
CA GLN A 66 16.85 2.46 -27.78
C GLN A 66 17.60 2.32 -29.11
N ARG A 67 17.89 1.10 -29.57
CA ARG A 67 18.52 0.86 -30.87
C ARG A 67 17.65 1.29 -32.06
N GLU A 68 16.35 1.18 -31.93
CA GLU A 68 15.38 1.63 -32.93
C GLU A 68 15.15 3.15 -32.94
N GLY A 69 15.84 3.89 -32.07
CA GLY A 69 15.70 5.35 -31.97
C GLY A 69 14.33 5.81 -31.43
N LYS A 70 13.58 4.95 -30.72
CA LYS A 70 12.23 5.29 -30.23
C LYS A 70 12.20 6.39 -29.19
N TYR A 71 13.33 6.68 -28.57
CA TYR A 71 13.48 7.75 -27.58
C TYR A 71 14.12 9.02 -28.16
N ASP A 72 14.76 8.97 -29.33
CA ASP A 72 15.62 10.03 -29.88
C ASP A 72 14.88 11.37 -30.10
N GLY A 73 13.60 11.33 -30.47
CA GLY A 73 12.78 12.53 -30.71
C GLY A 73 12.10 13.11 -29.46
N ILE A 74 12.29 12.51 -28.29
CA ILE A 74 11.64 12.93 -27.06
C ILE A 74 12.50 13.99 -26.39
N THR A 75 12.00 15.22 -26.32
CA THR A 75 12.69 16.35 -25.68
C THR A 75 12.12 16.74 -24.32
N ASP A 76 10.97 16.18 -23.95
CA ASP A 76 10.29 16.42 -22.67
C ASP A 76 10.46 15.23 -21.71
N GLY A 77 10.90 15.54 -20.47
CA GLY A 77 11.18 14.51 -19.46
C GLY A 77 9.97 13.68 -19.06
N LYS A 78 8.77 14.28 -18.98
CA LYS A 78 7.56 13.55 -18.63
C LYS A 78 7.14 12.59 -19.74
N GLN A 79 7.34 13.00 -21.00
CA GLN A 79 7.05 12.14 -22.13
C GLN A 79 8.00 10.94 -22.15
N LEU A 80 9.30 11.12 -21.83
CA LEU A 80 10.23 10.01 -21.71
C LEU A 80 9.85 9.08 -20.55
N ALA A 81 9.56 9.63 -19.38
CA ALA A 81 9.18 8.88 -18.21
C ALA A 81 7.92 8.02 -18.47
N LYS A 82 6.91 8.61 -19.13
CA LYS A 82 5.71 7.90 -19.54
C LYS A 82 6.02 6.77 -20.53
N GLN A 83 6.82 7.04 -21.58
CA GLN A 83 7.17 6.04 -22.56
C GLN A 83 7.92 4.85 -21.95
N LEU A 84 8.87 5.13 -21.03
CA LEU A 84 9.60 4.08 -20.32
C LEU A 84 8.66 3.27 -19.41
N SER A 85 7.71 3.93 -18.73
CA SER A 85 6.69 3.23 -17.93
C SER A 85 5.80 2.33 -18.77
N ASP A 86 5.33 2.81 -19.94
CA ASP A 86 4.50 2.04 -20.87
C ASP A 86 5.27 0.82 -21.43
N ASP A 87 6.55 1.00 -21.79
CA ASP A 87 7.40 -0.10 -22.30
C ASP A 87 7.67 -1.15 -21.22
N ILE A 88 7.80 -0.76 -19.97
CA ILE A 88 7.91 -1.67 -18.82
C ILE A 88 6.60 -2.40 -18.56
N ASP A 89 5.48 -1.67 -18.53
CA ASP A 89 4.15 -2.24 -18.25
C ASP A 89 3.76 -3.28 -19.31
N GLY A 90 4.16 -3.07 -20.56
CA GLY A 90 3.98 -4.05 -21.63
C GLY A 90 4.64 -5.42 -21.37
N VAL A 91 5.53 -5.52 -20.38
CA VAL A 91 6.24 -6.77 -20.03
C VAL A 91 5.82 -7.33 -18.69
N VAL A 92 5.66 -6.47 -17.66
CA VAL A 92 5.56 -6.94 -16.27
C VAL A 92 4.21 -6.69 -15.59
N HIS A 93 3.42 -5.72 -16.03
CA HIS A 93 2.10 -5.37 -15.48
C HIS A 93 2.08 -5.16 -13.96
N ASP A 94 3.22 -4.75 -13.37
CA ASP A 94 3.34 -4.51 -11.92
C ASP A 94 2.89 -3.08 -11.60
N LYS A 95 1.77 -2.95 -10.91
CA LYS A 95 1.08 -1.67 -10.68
C LYS A 95 1.85 -0.68 -9.83
N HIS A 96 2.85 -1.13 -9.09
CA HIS A 96 3.75 -0.25 -8.34
C HIS A 96 4.96 0.23 -9.17
N MET A 97 5.19 -0.36 -10.37
CA MET A 97 6.30 0.01 -11.23
C MET A 97 5.98 1.26 -12.03
N LEU A 98 6.81 2.29 -11.94
CA LEU A 98 6.70 3.48 -12.78
C LEU A 98 8.03 4.20 -12.89
N VAL A 99 8.19 5.00 -13.95
CA VAL A 99 9.23 6.02 -14.10
C VAL A 99 8.56 7.39 -14.05
N ASP A 100 9.15 8.36 -13.35
CA ASP A 100 8.60 9.70 -13.26
C ASP A 100 9.71 10.76 -13.13
N VAL A 101 9.30 12.04 -13.19
CA VAL A 101 10.17 13.21 -13.17
C VAL A 101 9.86 14.06 -11.94
N SER A 102 10.92 14.46 -11.23
CA SER A 102 10.84 15.37 -10.10
C SER A 102 11.15 16.81 -10.54
N ALA A 103 10.35 17.77 -10.07
CA ALA A 103 10.63 19.20 -10.24
C ALA A 103 11.90 19.65 -9.51
N ARG A 104 12.31 18.91 -8.46
CA ARG A 104 13.57 19.14 -7.72
C ARG A 104 14.56 18.04 -8.05
N PRO A 105 15.87 18.31 -7.99
CA PRO A 105 16.87 17.27 -8.15
C PRO A 105 16.61 16.09 -7.18
N VAL A 106 16.67 14.87 -7.73
CA VAL A 106 16.57 13.63 -6.94
C VAL A 106 17.92 13.37 -6.31
N PRO A 107 18.04 13.31 -4.98
CA PRO A 107 19.31 13.04 -4.33
C PRO A 107 19.86 11.67 -4.72
N PRO A 108 21.19 11.45 -4.68
CA PRO A 108 21.78 10.13 -4.82
C PRO A 108 21.18 9.13 -3.81
N ASP A 109 21.11 7.84 -4.18
CA ASP A 109 20.47 6.83 -3.33
C ASP A 109 21.10 6.70 -1.93
N ASP A 110 22.41 6.92 -1.81
CA ASP A 110 23.18 6.94 -0.57
C ASP A 110 23.02 8.23 0.25
N ALA A 111 22.56 9.31 -0.38
CA ALA A 111 22.24 10.59 0.25
C ALA A 111 20.76 10.73 0.62
N MET A 112 19.94 9.70 0.35
CA MET A 112 18.55 9.71 0.79
C MET A 112 18.49 9.71 2.33
N PRO A 113 17.69 10.60 2.95
CA PRO A 113 17.56 10.61 4.39
C PRO A 113 17.01 9.26 4.87
N PRO A 114 17.44 8.78 6.06
CA PRO A 114 16.85 7.59 6.62
C PRO A 114 15.34 7.79 6.81
N PRO A 115 14.56 6.72 6.76
CA PRO A 115 13.14 6.79 7.02
C PRO A 115 12.89 7.40 8.42
N PRO A 116 11.93 8.34 8.54
CA PRO A 116 11.62 8.97 9.82
C PRO A 116 11.13 7.93 10.82
N GLN A 117 11.60 8.04 12.06
CA GLN A 117 11.20 7.18 13.17
C GLN A 117 10.28 7.91 14.16
N THR A 118 10.17 9.22 14.02
CA THR A 118 9.35 10.07 14.87
C THR A 118 8.49 11.02 14.05
N ARG A 119 7.41 11.53 14.66
CA ARG A 119 6.57 12.57 14.06
C ARG A 119 7.41 13.81 13.67
N ALA A 120 8.32 14.26 14.52
CA ALA A 120 9.11 15.45 14.27
C ALA A 120 10.08 15.27 13.08
N GLU A 121 10.68 14.10 12.93
CA GLU A 121 11.51 13.76 11.76
C GLU A 121 10.67 13.69 10.49
N TRP A 122 9.50 13.06 10.57
CA TRP A 122 8.57 12.95 9.45
C TRP A 122 8.08 14.32 8.97
N GLU A 123 7.68 15.20 9.89
CA GLU A 123 7.21 16.55 9.56
C GLU A 123 8.31 17.41 8.89
N LYS A 124 9.59 17.14 9.16
CA LYS A 124 10.72 17.81 8.48
C LYS A 124 10.95 17.30 7.05
N GLN A 125 10.63 16.04 6.77
CA GLN A 125 10.88 15.41 5.47
C GLN A 125 9.71 15.58 4.49
N VAL A 126 8.50 15.82 5.00
CA VAL A 126 7.28 15.84 4.20
C VAL A 126 6.92 17.27 3.78
N PRO A 127 6.55 17.48 2.50
CA PRO A 127 6.11 18.80 2.03
C PRO A 127 4.89 19.33 2.82
N PRO A 128 4.81 20.65 3.08
CA PRO A 128 3.71 21.26 3.85
C PRO A 128 2.31 20.88 3.35
N ALA A 129 2.09 20.86 2.04
CA ALA A 129 0.80 20.47 1.45
C ALA A 129 0.42 19.01 1.75
N VAL A 130 1.39 18.11 1.91
CA VAL A 130 1.15 16.72 2.33
C VAL A 130 0.82 16.67 3.82
N LEU A 131 1.52 17.45 4.66
CA LEU A 131 1.22 17.58 6.09
C LEU A 131 -0.22 18.04 6.32
N GLU A 132 -0.65 19.10 5.61
CA GLU A 132 -2.02 19.61 5.70
C GLU A 132 -3.06 18.54 5.32
N ARG A 133 -2.82 17.82 4.22
CA ARG A 133 -3.72 16.75 3.77
C ARG A 133 -3.81 15.61 4.79
N VAL A 134 -2.69 15.17 5.32
CA VAL A 134 -2.64 14.09 6.32
C VAL A 134 -3.32 14.52 7.61
N ARG A 135 -3.17 15.79 8.02
CA ARG A 135 -3.90 16.34 9.17
C ARG A 135 -5.41 16.45 8.90
N ALA A 136 -5.80 16.92 7.71
CA ALA A 136 -7.21 17.04 7.31
C ALA A 136 -7.92 15.68 7.26
N SER A 137 -7.23 14.60 6.88
CA SER A 137 -7.75 13.23 6.91
C SER A 137 -7.65 12.56 8.30
N ASN A 138 -7.40 13.33 9.36
CA ASN A 138 -7.21 12.82 10.72
C ASN A 138 -6.19 11.66 10.78
N LEU A 139 -5.06 11.81 10.07
CA LEU A 139 -4.00 10.80 9.94
C LEU A 139 -4.49 9.48 9.30
N GLY A 140 -5.51 9.54 8.47
CA GLY A 140 -6.09 8.40 7.78
C GLY A 140 -7.27 7.73 8.50
N VAL A 141 -7.55 8.04 9.76
CA VAL A 141 -8.76 7.58 10.47
C VAL A 141 -9.87 8.62 10.26
N GLU A 142 -10.64 8.48 9.18
CA GLU A 142 -11.57 9.52 8.75
C GLU A 142 -12.85 9.56 9.56
N LYS A 143 -13.35 8.38 9.95
CA LYS A 143 -14.62 8.30 10.67
C LYS A 143 -14.64 7.12 11.65
N VAL A 144 -15.05 7.41 12.87
CA VAL A 144 -15.45 6.45 13.90
C VAL A 144 -16.89 6.75 14.26
N ALA A 145 -17.78 5.77 14.22
CA ALA A 145 -19.21 5.99 14.47
C ALA A 145 -19.92 4.73 14.95
N HIS A 146 -21.08 4.91 15.58
CA HIS A 146 -22.06 3.87 15.80
C HIS A 146 -23.18 4.00 14.78
N LEU A 147 -23.37 2.98 13.91
CA LEU A 147 -24.47 2.93 12.93
C LEU A 147 -25.79 2.50 13.57
N SER A 148 -25.72 1.79 14.68
CA SER A 148 -26.75 1.47 15.63
C SER A 148 -26.08 1.23 16.99
N PRO A 149 -26.80 1.12 18.11
CA PRO A 149 -26.16 0.95 19.43
C PRO A 149 -25.14 -0.18 19.50
N ASN A 150 -25.30 -1.23 18.72
CA ASN A 150 -24.45 -2.41 18.74
C ASN A 150 -23.61 -2.64 17.47
N ILE A 151 -23.63 -1.71 16.49
CA ILE A 151 -22.81 -1.80 15.26
C ILE A 151 -21.87 -0.62 15.16
N GLY A 152 -20.58 -0.89 15.25
CA GLY A 152 -19.50 0.06 15.02
C GLY A 152 -19.17 0.24 13.55
N TYR A 153 -18.60 1.40 13.22
CA TYR A 153 -18.11 1.74 11.88
C TYR A 153 -16.80 2.47 11.98
N LEU A 154 -15.80 1.99 11.24
CA LEU A 154 -14.45 2.56 11.17
C LEU A 154 -14.06 2.77 9.71
N GLN A 155 -13.88 4.02 9.29
CA GLN A 155 -13.39 4.37 7.95
C GLN A 155 -11.94 4.80 8.00
N ILE A 156 -11.10 4.15 7.20
CA ILE A 156 -9.67 4.41 7.11
C ILE A 156 -9.30 4.65 5.64
N SER A 157 -8.65 5.78 5.34
CA SER A 157 -8.20 6.15 3.99
C SER A 157 -6.71 5.90 3.74
N SER A 158 -5.92 5.70 4.80
CA SER A 158 -4.50 5.37 4.66
C SER A 158 -3.93 4.70 5.91
N PHE A 159 -2.88 3.90 5.72
CA PHE A 159 -2.07 3.29 6.78
C PHE A 159 -0.77 4.09 6.96
N GLY A 160 -0.85 5.22 7.65
CA GLY A 160 0.31 6.07 7.97
C GLY A 160 1.33 5.35 8.86
N PRO A 161 2.54 5.93 9.07
CA PRO A 161 3.53 5.39 9.99
C PRO A 161 2.96 5.15 11.40
N VAL A 162 3.38 4.08 12.07
CA VAL A 162 2.85 3.69 13.40
C VAL A 162 2.93 4.84 14.42
N PHE A 163 4.05 5.58 14.44
CA PHE A 163 4.23 6.73 15.35
C PHE A 163 3.25 7.90 15.11
N LEU A 164 2.51 7.87 13.98
CA LEU A 164 1.44 8.84 13.70
C LEU A 164 0.04 8.29 14.03
N VAL A 165 -0.20 7.01 13.73
CA VAL A 165 -1.55 6.44 13.71
C VAL A 165 -1.90 5.61 14.94
N SER A 166 -0.91 5.20 15.77
CA SER A 166 -1.13 4.32 16.93
C SER A 166 -2.17 4.88 17.91
N GLU A 167 -2.04 6.15 18.29
CA GLU A 167 -2.99 6.81 19.19
C GLU A 167 -4.40 6.90 18.57
N LYS A 168 -4.49 7.09 17.23
CA LYS A 168 -5.77 7.17 16.53
C LYS A 168 -6.46 5.80 16.48
N PHE A 169 -5.69 4.73 16.22
CA PHE A 169 -6.24 3.38 16.27
C PHE A 169 -6.68 3.02 17.71
N ALA A 170 -5.87 3.32 18.71
CA ALA A 170 -6.23 3.09 20.11
C ALA A 170 -7.52 3.83 20.50
N ALA A 171 -7.67 5.10 20.13
CA ALA A 171 -8.87 5.88 20.40
C ALA A 171 -10.10 5.31 19.70
N ALA A 172 -9.98 4.96 18.40
CA ALA A 172 -11.06 4.34 17.64
C ALA A 172 -11.48 2.99 18.25
N MET A 173 -10.52 2.17 18.65
CA MET A 173 -10.80 0.87 19.25
C MET A 173 -11.39 0.97 20.66
N ASN A 174 -11.00 1.99 21.45
CA ASN A 174 -11.65 2.26 22.73
C ASN A 174 -13.13 2.59 22.57
N GLU A 175 -13.49 3.35 21.53
CA GLU A 175 -14.88 3.72 21.23
C GLU A 175 -15.69 2.55 20.73
N LEU A 176 -15.08 1.69 19.87
CA LEU A 176 -15.80 0.64 19.16
C LEU A 176 -15.74 -0.73 19.85
N ALA A 177 -14.86 -0.93 20.83
CA ALA A 177 -14.61 -2.26 21.42
C ALA A 177 -15.86 -2.90 22.07
N ASP A 178 -16.79 -2.10 22.53
CA ASP A 178 -17.98 -2.58 23.22
C ASP A 178 -19.16 -2.85 22.25
N THR A 179 -19.01 -2.59 20.94
CA THR A 179 -20.02 -2.98 19.92
C THR A 179 -20.03 -4.49 19.67
N ASP A 180 -21.17 -5.03 19.28
CA ASP A 180 -21.32 -6.46 19.00
C ASP A 180 -20.83 -6.86 17.61
N GLY A 181 -20.77 -5.91 16.67
CA GLY A 181 -20.27 -6.09 15.33
C GLY A 181 -19.61 -4.82 14.77
N LEU A 182 -18.66 -4.97 13.85
CA LEU A 182 -17.89 -3.86 13.29
C LEU A 182 -17.85 -3.92 11.77
N ILE A 183 -18.03 -2.76 11.13
CA ILE A 183 -17.79 -2.54 9.71
C ILE A 183 -16.56 -1.66 9.56
N ILE A 184 -15.54 -2.17 8.86
CA ILE A 184 -14.31 -1.43 8.52
C ILE A 184 -14.39 -1.05 7.05
N ASP A 185 -14.38 0.24 6.74
CA ASP A 185 -14.48 0.76 5.38
C ASP A 185 -13.12 1.17 4.83
N LEU A 186 -12.64 0.40 3.86
CA LEU A 186 -11.38 0.60 3.16
C LEU A 186 -11.58 0.88 1.66
N ARG A 187 -12.81 1.16 1.20
CA ARG A 187 -13.13 1.36 -0.22
C ARG A 187 -12.26 2.43 -0.90
N ASN A 188 -11.84 3.45 -0.15
CA ASN A 188 -11.00 4.54 -0.64
C ASN A 188 -9.63 4.59 0.09
N ASN A 189 -9.10 3.45 0.51
CA ASN A 189 -7.82 3.39 1.19
C ASN A 189 -6.67 3.16 0.20
N GLY A 190 -5.80 4.17 0.06
CA GLY A 190 -4.66 4.14 -0.86
C GLY A 190 -3.46 3.28 -0.42
N GLY A 191 -3.54 2.65 0.76
CA GLY A 191 -2.43 1.85 1.29
C GLY A 191 -1.58 2.57 2.33
N GLY A 192 -0.30 2.21 2.44
CA GLY A 192 0.66 2.79 3.40
C GLY A 192 1.64 1.77 3.99
N GLY A 193 1.82 1.80 5.31
CA GLY A 193 2.80 0.98 6.03
C GLY A 193 2.29 -0.39 6.47
N GLY A 194 3.09 -1.44 6.26
CA GLY A 194 2.78 -2.79 6.74
C GLY A 194 2.76 -2.91 8.27
N ASP A 195 3.57 -2.12 8.96
CA ASP A 195 3.61 -2.12 10.43
C ASP A 195 2.29 -1.60 11.04
N SER A 196 1.68 -0.60 10.42
CA SER A 196 0.36 -0.09 10.86
C SER A 196 -0.79 -1.03 10.48
N VAL A 197 -0.64 -1.79 9.39
CA VAL A 197 -1.54 -2.93 9.09
C VAL A 197 -1.44 -3.96 10.20
N ALA A 198 -0.23 -4.38 10.57
CA ALA A 198 -0.01 -5.35 11.64
C ALA A 198 -0.55 -4.85 12.99
N LEU A 199 -0.34 -3.56 13.31
CA LEU A 199 -0.90 -2.93 14.50
C LEU A 199 -2.43 -3.00 14.51
N LEU A 200 -3.10 -2.62 13.41
CA LEU A 200 -4.56 -2.64 13.36
C LEU A 200 -5.13 -4.06 13.46
N ILE A 201 -4.52 -5.04 12.74
CA ILE A 201 -4.95 -6.45 12.83
C ILE A 201 -4.83 -6.98 14.27
N SER A 202 -3.83 -6.50 15.03
CA SER A 202 -3.61 -6.93 16.43
C SER A 202 -4.81 -6.70 17.35
N TYR A 203 -5.69 -5.76 17.03
CA TYR A 203 -6.93 -5.54 17.80
C TYR A 203 -7.99 -6.62 17.57
N PHE A 204 -7.87 -7.40 16.49
CA PHE A 204 -8.91 -8.33 16.03
C PHE A 204 -8.58 -9.80 16.26
N VAL A 205 -7.47 -10.11 16.91
CA VAL A 205 -7.05 -11.48 17.24
C VAL A 205 -6.80 -11.60 18.74
N ASP A 206 -6.97 -12.81 19.27
CA ASP A 206 -6.77 -13.07 20.70
C ASP A 206 -5.35 -13.54 21.02
N GLU A 207 -4.65 -14.11 20.04
CA GLU A 207 -3.31 -14.66 20.19
C GLU A 207 -2.33 -14.01 19.21
N ARG A 208 -1.03 -14.12 19.53
CA ARG A 208 0.03 -13.68 18.63
C ARG A 208 -0.02 -14.43 17.32
N THR A 209 -0.34 -13.73 16.24
CA THR A 209 -0.61 -14.29 14.92
C THR A 209 0.43 -13.85 13.90
N ARG A 210 0.96 -14.80 13.13
CA ARG A 210 1.81 -14.48 11.96
C ARG A 210 0.92 -13.96 10.84
N LEU A 211 1.33 -12.83 10.27
CA LEU A 211 0.61 -12.16 9.20
C LEU A 211 1.23 -12.50 7.85
N ASN A 212 1.82 -11.51 7.17
CA ASN A 212 2.52 -11.75 5.92
C ASN A 212 4.03 -11.78 6.13
N ASP A 213 4.73 -12.51 5.27
CA ASP A 213 6.17 -12.39 5.11
C ASP A 213 6.48 -11.40 4.00
N THR A 214 7.61 -10.73 4.09
CA THR A 214 8.12 -9.86 3.02
C THR A 214 9.56 -10.23 2.71
N TRP A 215 9.79 -10.79 1.54
CA TRP A 215 11.11 -11.07 1.01
C TRP A 215 11.65 -9.87 0.25
N GLU A 216 12.87 -9.44 0.55
CA GLU A 216 13.57 -8.35 -0.14
C GLU A 216 14.68 -8.90 -1.02
N ARG A 217 14.65 -8.57 -2.30
CA ARG A 217 15.59 -9.10 -3.28
C ARG A 217 17.04 -8.69 -3.02
N ALA A 218 17.30 -7.42 -2.70
CA ALA A 218 18.67 -6.89 -2.59
C ALA A 218 19.47 -7.54 -1.46
N THR A 219 18.79 -8.01 -0.41
CA THR A 219 19.42 -8.57 0.79
C THR A 219 19.17 -10.05 0.95
N ASP A 220 18.27 -10.62 0.14
CA ASP A 220 17.75 -12.00 0.27
C ASP A 220 17.17 -12.28 1.68
N ILE A 221 16.64 -11.23 2.34
CA ILE A 221 16.10 -11.35 3.69
C ILE A 221 14.58 -11.42 3.63
N THR A 222 14.01 -12.38 4.37
CA THR A 222 12.58 -12.46 4.63
C THR A 222 12.27 -11.91 6.01
N THR A 223 11.49 -10.84 6.05
CA THR A 223 10.95 -10.26 7.28
C THR A 223 9.56 -10.82 7.54
N GLN A 224 9.34 -11.33 8.75
CA GLN A 224 8.03 -11.83 9.18
C GLN A 224 7.28 -10.73 9.94
N TYR A 225 6.04 -10.47 9.55
CA TYR A 225 5.15 -9.59 10.28
C TYR A 225 4.26 -10.39 11.24
N TRP A 226 4.16 -9.89 12.46
CA TRP A 226 3.38 -10.51 13.52
C TRP A 226 2.49 -9.46 14.18
N THR A 227 1.37 -9.91 14.74
CA THR A 227 0.56 -9.07 15.62
C THR A 227 1.33 -8.73 16.89
N GLN A 228 0.95 -7.60 17.50
CA GLN A 228 1.57 -7.07 18.72
C GLN A 228 0.87 -7.62 19.98
N ASP A 229 1.67 -8.03 20.97
CA ASP A 229 1.14 -8.54 22.23
C ASP A 229 0.60 -7.43 23.12
N LYS A 230 1.27 -6.26 23.09
CA LYS A 230 0.87 -5.06 23.85
C LYS A 230 0.27 -4.03 22.90
N LEU A 231 -0.91 -3.56 23.25
CA LEU A 231 -1.65 -2.53 22.50
C LEU A 231 -2.10 -1.44 23.47
N ASP A 232 -2.04 -0.21 23.00
CA ASP A 232 -2.77 0.88 23.61
C ASP A 232 -4.25 0.75 23.23
N GLY A 233 -5.16 0.94 24.20
CA GLY A 233 -6.60 0.79 23.97
C GLY A 233 -7.12 -0.64 24.05
N LYS A 234 -8.43 -0.79 23.86
CA LYS A 234 -9.17 -2.05 24.03
C LYS A 234 -9.07 -2.93 22.79
N ARG A 235 -8.85 -4.24 22.97
CA ARG A 235 -8.99 -5.22 21.89
C ARG A 235 -10.47 -5.42 21.52
N TYR A 236 -10.73 -5.55 20.24
CA TYR A 236 -12.03 -6.01 19.73
C TYR A 236 -12.21 -7.52 19.92
N GLY A 237 -11.09 -8.25 19.85
CA GLY A 237 -11.00 -9.69 20.01
C GLY A 237 -11.33 -10.49 18.75
N GLY A 238 -11.09 -11.81 18.82
CA GLY A 238 -11.20 -12.73 17.69
C GLY A 238 -12.63 -13.22 17.40
N LYS A 239 -13.61 -12.96 18.27
CA LYS A 239 -14.92 -13.64 18.21
C LYS A 239 -16.03 -12.81 17.58
N LYS A 240 -16.07 -11.51 17.85
CA LYS A 240 -17.14 -10.64 17.34
C LYS A 240 -17.06 -10.48 15.82
N PRO A 241 -18.19 -10.44 15.09
CA PRO A 241 -18.19 -10.34 13.64
C PRO A 241 -17.56 -9.03 13.16
N VAL A 242 -16.69 -9.13 12.15
CA VAL A 242 -16.09 -8.00 11.44
C VAL A 242 -16.40 -8.15 9.96
N LEU A 243 -16.90 -7.08 9.36
CA LEU A 243 -17.09 -6.95 7.92
C LEU A 243 -16.16 -5.88 7.38
N ILE A 244 -15.57 -6.10 6.21
CA ILE A 244 -14.68 -5.14 5.55
C ILE A 244 -15.32 -4.73 4.23
N LEU A 245 -15.44 -3.42 4.01
CA LEU A 245 -15.82 -2.87 2.72
C LEU A 245 -14.55 -2.59 1.91
N ALA A 246 -14.48 -3.19 0.73
CA ALA A 246 -13.34 -3.04 -0.19
C ALA A 246 -13.82 -2.70 -1.60
N GLY A 247 -12.92 -2.19 -2.43
CA GLY A 247 -13.20 -1.84 -3.81
C GLY A 247 -11.94 -1.58 -4.63
N SER A 248 -12.10 -1.13 -5.87
CA SER A 248 -11.00 -0.88 -6.80
C SER A 248 -9.99 0.19 -6.32
N ASN A 249 -10.40 1.05 -5.38
CA ASN A 249 -9.53 2.03 -4.73
C ASN A 249 -8.92 1.54 -3.39
N THR A 250 -9.18 0.29 -2.99
CA THR A 250 -8.44 -0.37 -1.91
C THR A 250 -7.12 -0.86 -2.47
N LYS A 251 -5.98 -0.27 -2.03
CA LYS A 251 -4.68 -0.45 -2.68
C LYS A 251 -3.58 -0.87 -1.70
N SER A 252 -2.59 -1.65 -2.20
CA SER A 252 -1.31 -1.90 -1.51
C SER A 252 -1.49 -2.40 -0.06
N ALA A 253 -1.03 -1.67 0.95
CA ALA A 253 -1.16 -2.06 2.37
C ALA A 253 -2.62 -2.24 2.82
N ALA A 254 -3.59 -1.53 2.20
CA ALA A 254 -5.00 -1.78 2.46
C ALA A 254 -5.43 -3.16 1.96
N GLU A 255 -4.91 -3.60 0.81
CA GLU A 255 -5.13 -4.96 0.32
C GLU A 255 -4.47 -5.98 1.26
N ALA A 256 -3.28 -5.68 1.79
CA ALA A 256 -2.63 -6.55 2.78
C ALA A 256 -3.50 -6.76 4.02
N PHE A 257 -4.17 -5.71 4.52
CA PHE A 257 -5.13 -5.81 5.61
C PHE A 257 -6.32 -6.71 5.23
N VAL A 258 -6.96 -6.41 4.09
CA VAL A 258 -8.14 -7.17 3.60
C VAL A 258 -7.79 -8.63 3.38
N TYR A 259 -6.71 -8.89 2.63
CA TYR A 259 -6.24 -10.24 2.30
C TYR A 259 -5.92 -11.06 3.55
N THR A 260 -5.20 -10.47 4.50
CA THR A 260 -4.82 -11.14 5.74
C THR A 260 -6.03 -11.46 6.59
N MET A 261 -6.95 -10.51 6.78
CA MET A 261 -8.18 -10.71 7.55
C MET A 261 -9.10 -11.77 6.92
N GLN A 262 -9.16 -11.82 5.58
CA GLN A 262 -9.89 -12.84 4.84
C GLN A 262 -9.22 -14.22 4.97
N ALA A 263 -7.90 -14.31 4.76
CA ALA A 263 -7.13 -15.55 4.86
C ALA A 263 -7.19 -16.16 6.28
N LEU A 264 -7.17 -15.32 7.32
CA LEU A 264 -7.38 -15.71 8.71
C LEU A 264 -8.84 -16.10 9.02
N LYS A 265 -9.74 -15.95 8.06
CA LYS A 265 -11.20 -16.10 8.26
C LYS A 265 -11.73 -15.20 9.39
N ARG A 266 -11.05 -14.08 9.63
CA ARG A 266 -11.39 -13.16 10.72
C ARG A 266 -12.45 -12.13 10.33
N ALA A 267 -12.55 -11.82 9.03
CA ALA A 267 -13.55 -10.90 8.51
C ALA A 267 -14.16 -11.43 7.22
N THR A 268 -15.37 -10.96 6.91
CA THR A 268 -16.02 -11.14 5.61
C THR A 268 -15.83 -9.87 4.79
N VAL A 269 -15.34 -10.01 3.57
CA VAL A 269 -15.08 -8.91 2.63
C VAL A 269 -16.30 -8.70 1.73
N ILE A 270 -16.78 -7.46 1.65
CA ILE A 270 -17.94 -7.06 0.86
C ILE A 270 -17.54 -5.92 -0.08
N GLY A 271 -17.95 -5.99 -1.34
CA GLY A 271 -17.70 -4.92 -2.30
C GLY A 271 -17.20 -5.40 -3.64
N GLU A 272 -16.18 -4.74 -4.15
CA GLU A 272 -15.55 -5.06 -5.43
C GLU A 272 -14.14 -5.61 -5.23
N ARG A 273 -13.60 -6.21 -6.31
CA ARG A 273 -12.21 -6.63 -6.37
C ARG A 273 -11.30 -5.43 -6.12
N THR A 274 -10.25 -5.61 -5.31
CA THR A 274 -9.28 -4.57 -4.99
C THR A 274 -8.29 -4.32 -6.13
N TRP A 275 -7.39 -3.36 -5.94
CA TRP A 275 -6.50 -2.86 -6.98
C TRP A 275 -5.52 -3.91 -7.55
N GLY A 276 -4.94 -4.76 -6.73
CA GLY A 276 -4.03 -5.83 -7.16
C GLY A 276 -2.55 -5.44 -7.19
N GLY A 277 -2.06 -4.78 -6.14
CA GLY A 277 -0.64 -4.47 -5.96
C GLY A 277 -0.12 -4.99 -4.64
N ALA A 278 0.72 -6.03 -4.66
CA ALA A 278 1.25 -6.70 -3.47
C ALA A 278 2.75 -6.46 -3.24
N HIS A 279 3.47 -6.00 -4.25
CA HIS A 279 4.91 -5.83 -4.19
C HIS A 279 5.26 -4.46 -3.63
N ALA A 280 5.91 -4.41 -2.46
CA ALA A 280 6.35 -3.15 -1.89
C ALA A 280 7.51 -2.56 -2.71
N ALA A 281 7.35 -1.30 -3.10
CA ALA A 281 8.25 -0.59 -3.97
C ALA A 281 8.91 0.60 -3.27
N ARG A 282 10.03 1.06 -3.79
CA ARG A 282 10.69 2.30 -3.38
C ARG A 282 11.23 3.07 -4.59
N PRO A 283 11.44 4.39 -4.46
CA PRO A 283 12.07 5.17 -5.51
C PRO A 283 13.57 4.87 -5.59
N TYR A 284 14.10 4.91 -6.81
CA TYR A 284 15.52 4.85 -7.14
C TYR A 284 15.85 5.97 -8.11
N ARG A 285 16.93 6.69 -7.85
CA ARG A 285 17.41 7.76 -8.75
C ARG A 285 17.89 7.17 -10.08
N LEU A 286 17.47 7.80 -11.20
CA LEU A 286 17.92 7.47 -12.55
C LEU A 286 18.78 8.55 -13.17
N GLY A 287 18.75 9.76 -12.65
CA GLY A 287 19.44 10.96 -13.08
C GLY A 287 19.01 12.14 -12.21
N ASP A 288 19.42 13.37 -12.55
CA ASP A 288 19.16 14.52 -11.68
C ASP A 288 17.68 14.76 -11.38
N HIS A 289 16.81 14.54 -12.33
CA HIS A 289 15.39 14.78 -12.19
C HIS A 289 14.54 13.51 -12.39
N PHE A 290 15.15 12.38 -12.70
CA PHE A 290 14.43 11.14 -12.98
C PHE A 290 14.56 10.14 -11.85
N PHE A 291 13.45 9.45 -11.58
CA PHE A 291 13.42 8.31 -10.66
C PHE A 291 12.50 7.21 -11.19
N ALA A 292 12.77 6.01 -10.78
CA ALA A 292 11.85 4.88 -10.95
C ALA A 292 11.37 4.39 -9.59
N VAL A 293 10.09 4.08 -9.48
CA VAL A 293 9.56 3.30 -8.36
C VAL A 293 9.63 1.84 -8.77
N ILE A 294 10.47 1.06 -8.08
CA ILE A 294 10.73 -0.34 -8.42
C ILE A 294 10.27 -1.24 -7.28
N PRO A 295 9.35 -2.18 -7.54
CA PRO A 295 8.99 -3.23 -6.60
C PRO A 295 10.21 -4.10 -6.26
N SER A 296 10.71 -3.96 -5.04
CA SER A 296 11.92 -4.64 -4.57
C SER A 296 11.65 -5.67 -3.47
N ARG A 297 10.41 -5.72 -2.98
CA ARG A 297 9.98 -6.61 -1.91
C ARG A 297 8.68 -7.32 -2.29
N ARG A 298 8.65 -8.63 -2.07
CA ARG A 298 7.51 -9.49 -2.36
C ARG A 298 6.83 -9.93 -1.07
N THR A 299 5.56 -9.58 -0.94
CA THR A 299 4.72 -10.05 0.16
C THR A 299 4.23 -11.46 -0.13
N ILE A 300 4.25 -12.34 0.87
CA ILE A 300 3.77 -13.72 0.79
C ILE A 300 2.98 -14.04 2.05
N SER A 301 1.74 -14.51 1.90
CA SER A 301 0.94 -14.99 3.01
C SER A 301 1.43 -16.37 3.47
N PRO A 302 1.66 -16.59 4.77
CA PRO A 302 2.02 -17.91 5.30
C PRO A 302 0.87 -18.92 5.28
N ILE A 303 -0.37 -18.45 5.02
CA ILE A 303 -1.58 -19.29 4.97
C ILE A 303 -1.85 -19.76 3.54
N THR A 304 -1.84 -18.83 2.58
CA THR A 304 -2.18 -19.14 1.18
C THR A 304 -0.96 -19.43 0.32
N HIS A 305 0.25 -19.16 0.83
CA HIS A 305 1.54 -19.27 0.13
C HIS A 305 1.64 -18.42 -1.14
N THR A 306 0.77 -17.43 -1.28
CA THR A 306 0.71 -16.49 -2.40
C THR A 306 0.35 -15.08 -1.90
N ASN A 307 -0.02 -14.20 -2.83
CA ASN A 307 -0.47 -12.83 -2.55
C ASN A 307 -1.52 -12.40 -3.58
N TRP A 308 -1.90 -11.12 -3.56
CA TRP A 308 -2.94 -10.52 -4.41
C TRP A 308 -2.37 -9.78 -5.64
N GLU A 309 -1.08 -9.93 -5.97
CA GLU A 309 -0.47 -9.22 -7.11
C GLU A 309 -1.17 -9.55 -8.42
N GLY A 310 -1.45 -8.52 -9.22
CA GLY A 310 -2.12 -8.61 -10.50
C GLY A 310 -3.60 -8.99 -10.45
N VAL A 311 -4.03 -9.68 -9.38
CA VAL A 311 -5.40 -10.22 -9.25
C VAL A 311 -6.29 -9.34 -8.38
N GLY A 312 -5.75 -8.75 -7.32
CA GLY A 312 -6.52 -8.10 -6.26
C GLY A 312 -7.18 -9.10 -5.29
N VAL A 313 -7.70 -8.59 -4.19
CA VAL A 313 -8.52 -9.39 -3.27
C VAL A 313 -9.93 -9.49 -3.82
N ILE A 314 -10.42 -10.71 -3.98
CA ILE A 314 -11.79 -10.98 -4.42
C ILE A 314 -12.69 -10.94 -3.18
N PRO A 315 -13.76 -10.13 -3.16
CA PRO A 315 -14.67 -10.07 -2.02
C PRO A 315 -15.45 -11.39 -1.86
N ASP A 316 -15.76 -11.73 -0.61
CA ASP A 316 -16.64 -12.88 -0.29
C ASP A 316 -18.08 -12.63 -0.74
N ILE A 317 -18.49 -11.35 -0.76
CA ILE A 317 -19.82 -10.91 -1.20
C ILE A 317 -19.65 -9.73 -2.16
N ALA A 318 -20.01 -9.92 -3.41
CA ALA A 318 -19.96 -8.86 -4.41
C ALA A 318 -21.05 -7.81 -4.15
N ALA A 319 -20.65 -6.54 -4.18
CA ALA A 319 -21.56 -5.39 -4.06
C ALA A 319 -20.96 -4.17 -4.78
N THR A 320 -21.80 -3.32 -5.33
CA THR A 320 -21.34 -2.05 -5.86
C THR A 320 -20.89 -1.12 -4.73
N PRO A 321 -20.00 -0.14 -4.99
CA PRO A 321 -19.52 0.81 -3.98
C PRO A 321 -20.68 1.49 -3.21
N ASP A 322 -21.76 1.85 -3.91
CA ASP A 322 -22.92 2.53 -3.31
C ASP A 322 -23.74 1.61 -2.40
N ASN A 323 -23.81 0.30 -2.71
CA ASN A 323 -24.63 -0.65 -1.98
C ASN A 323 -23.87 -1.40 -0.88
N ALA A 324 -22.55 -1.44 -0.93
CA ALA A 324 -21.71 -2.27 -0.05
C ALA A 324 -22.02 -2.02 1.45
N LEU A 325 -22.18 -0.76 1.85
CA LEU A 325 -22.49 -0.43 3.26
C LEU A 325 -23.87 -0.94 3.68
N ALA A 326 -24.88 -0.83 2.81
CA ALA A 326 -26.23 -1.31 3.10
C ALA A 326 -26.25 -2.84 3.23
N VAL A 327 -25.58 -3.55 2.32
CA VAL A 327 -25.39 -5.02 2.35
C VAL A 327 -24.68 -5.45 3.64
N ALA A 328 -23.62 -4.74 4.02
CA ALA A 328 -22.89 -5.04 5.26
C ALA A 328 -23.75 -4.85 6.51
N LYS A 329 -24.51 -3.77 6.59
CA LYS A 329 -25.41 -3.50 7.72
C LYS A 329 -26.46 -4.59 7.87
N ASP A 330 -27.13 -4.96 6.77
CA ASP A 330 -28.15 -6.01 6.77
C ASP A 330 -27.55 -7.37 7.18
N LEU A 331 -26.42 -7.76 6.59
CA LEU A 331 -25.75 -9.00 6.94
C LEU A 331 -25.33 -9.03 8.41
N LEU A 332 -24.78 -7.93 8.92
CA LEU A 332 -24.32 -7.87 10.29
C LEU A 332 -25.50 -7.95 11.28
N GLN A 333 -26.60 -7.27 11.00
CA GLN A 333 -27.83 -7.37 11.79
C GLN A 333 -28.36 -8.81 11.84
N ARG A 334 -28.41 -9.50 10.70
CA ARG A 334 -28.83 -10.92 10.65
C ARG A 334 -27.90 -11.83 11.42
N ARG A 335 -26.57 -11.60 11.38
CA ARG A 335 -25.60 -12.36 12.17
C ARG A 335 -25.80 -12.17 13.67
N LEU A 336 -26.04 -10.96 14.10
CA LEU A 336 -26.28 -10.63 15.51
C LEU A 336 -27.63 -11.21 16.03
N GLN A 337 -28.59 -11.41 15.13
CA GLN A 337 -29.85 -12.07 15.43
C GLN A 337 -29.80 -13.61 15.32
N GLY A 338 -28.66 -14.19 14.97
CA GLY A 338 -28.47 -15.62 14.77
C GLY A 338 -29.13 -16.20 13.50
N THR A 339 -29.56 -15.35 12.55
CA THR A 339 -30.24 -15.75 11.30
C THR A 339 -29.29 -15.86 10.09
N ALA A 340 -27.99 -15.58 10.27
CA ALA A 340 -26.94 -15.78 9.25
C ALA A 340 -25.65 -16.31 9.90
N PRO A 341 -24.80 -17.08 9.17
CA PRO A 341 -23.53 -17.58 9.71
C PRO A 341 -22.57 -16.45 10.05
N LEU A 342 -21.76 -16.64 11.09
CA LEU A 342 -20.77 -15.64 11.54
C LEU A 342 -19.65 -15.39 10.54
N VAL A 343 -19.27 -16.40 9.76
CA VAL A 343 -18.26 -16.32 8.70
C VAL A 343 -18.88 -16.82 7.41
N ALA A 344 -18.55 -16.21 6.27
CA ALA A 344 -18.98 -16.73 4.97
C ALA A 344 -18.42 -18.15 4.78
N ALA A 345 -19.26 -19.08 4.32
CA ALA A 345 -18.78 -20.41 3.96
C ALA A 345 -17.77 -20.25 2.83
N GLY A 346 -16.51 -20.57 3.09
CA GLY A 346 -15.47 -20.46 2.08
C GLY A 346 -15.78 -21.41 0.90
N HIS A 347 -15.67 -20.87 -0.30
CA HIS A 347 -15.65 -21.66 -1.55
C HIS A 347 -14.24 -22.15 -1.83
#